data_1f7865504f65292685c851793152ea2a
#
_entry.id   1f7865504f65292685c851793152ea2a
#
_cell.length_a   1.000
_cell.length_b   1.000
_cell.length_c   1.000
_cell.angle_alpha   90.00
_cell.angle_beta   90.00
_cell.angle_gamma   90.00
#
_symmetry.space_group_name_H-M   'P 1'
#
loop_
_entity.id
_entity.type
_entity.pdbx_description
1 polymer ?
#
loop_
_entity_poly.entity_id
_entity_poly.type
_entity_poly.pdbx_seq_one_letter_code
_entity_poly.pdbx_strand_id
1 'polypeptide(L)'
;VMINMMYADCEGICPMMTANLVQVQERLGSRIGKDIFMYSISLRETDSPQDLADYAEMHGVHPGWLFLTGSRSNVRQLRYALGFYDPDPAIDKVENRHTGMVRIGNDSYNRWAMAPALAAPEQIVSSVLHVDRKSLPRLKTV
;
A
#
# COMPACT_ATOMS: atom_id res chain seq x y z
N VAL A 1 5.61 -5.55 -4.46
CA VAL A 1 5.38 -4.26 -3.79
C VAL A 1 4.04 -4.25 -3.11
N MET A 2 3.93 -3.49 -2.04
CA MET A 2 2.67 -3.17 -1.36
C MET A 2 2.54 -1.64 -1.31
N ILE A 3 1.42 -1.13 -1.76
CA ILE A 3 1.19 0.32 -1.86
C ILE A 3 -0.17 0.67 -1.29
N ASN A 4 -0.23 1.67 -0.44
CA ASN A 4 -1.48 2.25 0.06
C ASN A 4 -1.46 3.77 -0.01
N MET A 5 -2.64 4.38 -0.01
CA MET A 5 -2.83 5.82 0.06
C MET A 5 -3.20 6.23 1.47
N MET A 6 -2.68 7.37 1.93
CA MET A 6 -2.93 7.91 3.26
C MET A 6 -2.79 9.44 3.25
N TYR A 7 -2.93 10.08 4.38
CA TYR A 7 -2.48 11.44 4.65
C TYR A 7 -2.22 11.62 6.16
N ALA A 8 -1.27 12.49 6.51
CA ALA A 8 -0.68 12.50 7.85
C ALA A 8 -1.65 12.92 8.97
N ASP A 9 -2.57 13.83 8.70
CA ASP A 9 -3.57 14.30 9.68
C ASP A 9 -4.93 13.58 9.59
N CYS A 10 -4.94 12.38 9.02
CA CYS A 10 -6.14 11.55 8.97
C CYS A 10 -6.50 11.05 10.37
N GLU A 11 -7.62 11.49 10.91
CA GLU A 11 -8.12 11.06 12.22
C GLU A 11 -8.97 9.78 12.15
N GLY A 12 -9.22 9.29 10.94
CA GLY A 12 -10.09 8.15 10.71
C GLY A 12 -9.34 6.81 10.57
N ILE A 13 -9.42 6.24 9.39
CA ILE A 13 -8.94 4.88 9.09
C ILE A 13 -7.41 4.76 9.03
N CYS A 14 -6.69 5.84 8.67
CA CYS A 14 -5.25 5.75 8.41
C CYS A 14 -4.43 5.25 9.60
N PRO A 15 -4.64 5.71 10.85
CA PRO A 15 -3.94 5.16 12.00
C PRO A 15 -4.18 3.66 12.20
N MET A 16 -5.42 3.21 12.07
CA MET A 16 -5.77 1.79 12.21
C MET A 16 -5.18 0.95 11.08
N MET A 17 -5.24 1.45 9.87
CA MET A 17 -4.64 0.82 8.69
C MET A 17 -3.13 0.69 8.85
N THR A 18 -2.46 1.75 9.27
CA THR A 18 -1.01 1.74 9.50
C THR A 18 -0.64 0.76 10.60
N ALA A 19 -1.34 0.74 11.73
CA ALA A 19 -1.12 -0.22 12.80
C ALA A 19 -1.28 -1.68 12.32
N ASN A 20 -2.28 -1.94 11.50
CA ASN A 20 -2.47 -3.27 10.92
C ASN A 20 -1.36 -3.65 9.94
N LEU A 21 -0.92 -2.72 9.10
CA LEU A 21 0.16 -2.96 8.15
C LEU A 21 1.54 -3.07 8.83
N VAL A 22 1.75 -2.48 10.01
CA VAL A 22 2.94 -2.74 10.85
C VAL A 22 3.00 -4.22 11.23
N GLN A 23 1.87 -4.81 11.62
CA GLN A 23 1.82 -6.25 11.91
C GLN A 23 2.13 -7.11 10.67
N VAL A 24 1.68 -6.68 9.50
CA VAL A 24 2.04 -7.33 8.22
C VAL A 24 3.54 -7.20 7.95
N GLN A 25 4.11 -6.02 8.16
CA GLN A 25 5.54 -5.76 8.02
C GLN A 25 6.37 -6.69 8.93
N GLU A 26 5.98 -6.81 10.20
CA GLU A 26 6.64 -7.70 11.17
C GLU A 26 6.60 -9.16 10.73
N ARG A 27 5.48 -9.63 10.22
CA ARG A 27 5.33 -11.02 9.75
C ARG A 27 6.10 -11.33 8.48
N LEU A 28 6.27 -10.36 7.58
CA LEU A 28 7.11 -10.49 6.40
C LEU A 28 8.61 -10.38 6.74
N GLY A 29 8.93 -9.78 7.87
CA GLY A 29 10.23 -9.81 8.52
C GLY A 29 11.36 -9.29 7.64
N SER A 30 12.43 -10.08 7.54
CA SER A 30 13.67 -9.70 6.85
C SER A 30 13.53 -9.56 5.33
N ARG A 31 12.40 -9.93 4.75
CA ARG A 31 12.10 -9.72 3.33
C ARG A 31 11.78 -8.26 3.01
N ILE A 32 11.27 -7.51 4.00
CA ILE A 32 10.95 -6.09 3.83
C ILE A 32 12.22 -5.29 3.59
N GLY A 33 12.23 -4.52 2.51
CA GLY A 33 13.39 -3.73 2.08
C GLY A 33 14.44 -4.52 1.29
N LYS A 34 14.24 -5.83 1.08
CA LYS A 34 15.11 -6.67 0.25
C LYS A 34 14.44 -7.08 -1.06
N ASP A 35 13.36 -7.82 -0.96
CA ASP A 35 12.59 -8.32 -2.11
C ASP A 35 11.09 -8.00 -2.01
N ILE A 36 10.64 -7.50 -0.85
CA ILE A 36 9.31 -6.93 -0.65
C ILE A 36 9.47 -5.48 -0.20
N PHE A 37 8.80 -4.57 -0.90
CA PHE A 37 8.88 -3.13 -0.62
C PHE A 37 7.49 -2.59 -0.31
N MET A 38 7.38 -1.79 0.75
CA MET A 38 6.16 -1.14 1.18
C MET A 38 6.25 0.36 0.95
N TYR A 39 5.19 0.93 0.41
CA TYR A 39 5.07 2.36 0.15
C TYR A 39 3.71 2.87 0.62
N SER A 40 3.72 3.95 1.39
CA SER A 40 2.53 4.76 1.67
C SER A 40 2.68 6.09 0.96
N ILE A 41 1.66 6.48 0.21
CA ILE A 41 1.70 7.69 -0.62
C ILE A 41 0.66 8.66 -0.09
N SER A 42 1.12 9.87 0.26
CA SER A 42 0.20 10.91 0.72
C SER A 42 -0.66 11.43 -0.43
N LEU A 43 -1.96 11.53 -0.17
CA LEU A 43 -2.94 12.17 -1.05
C LEU A 43 -2.86 13.70 -1.03
N ARG A 44 -2.14 14.26 -0.05
CA ARG A 44 -2.03 15.71 0.16
C ARG A 44 -0.64 16.21 -0.16
N GLU A 45 -0.53 17.11 -1.12
CA GLU A 45 0.74 17.78 -1.42
C GLU A 45 1.25 18.69 -0.29
N THR A 46 0.38 19.02 0.69
CA THR A 46 0.75 19.77 1.90
C THR A 46 1.49 18.93 2.93
N ASP A 47 1.39 17.61 2.86
CA ASP A 47 2.19 16.72 3.71
C ASP A 47 3.67 16.80 3.28
N SER A 48 4.52 17.33 4.15
CA SER A 48 5.95 17.37 3.91
C SER A 48 6.60 16.02 4.17
N PRO A 49 7.82 15.76 3.65
CA PRO A 49 8.59 14.57 4.04
C PRO A 49 8.78 14.43 5.55
N GLN A 50 8.90 15.56 6.27
CA GLN A 50 9.02 15.54 7.73
C GLN A 50 7.73 15.13 8.40
N ASP A 51 6.57 15.63 7.96
CA ASP A 51 5.27 15.20 8.49
C ASP A 51 5.07 13.69 8.34
N LEU A 52 5.47 13.15 7.22
CA LEU A 52 5.38 11.71 6.94
C LEU A 52 6.38 10.88 7.76
N ALA A 53 7.58 11.41 7.99
CA ALA A 53 8.57 10.76 8.86
C ALA A 53 8.09 10.72 10.30
N ASP A 54 7.55 11.83 10.81
CA ASP A 54 6.98 11.92 12.16
C ASP A 54 5.78 10.97 12.31
N TYR A 55 4.93 10.90 11.30
CA TYR A 55 3.82 9.94 11.26
C TYR A 55 4.31 8.50 11.34
N ALA A 56 5.30 8.13 10.54
CA ALA A 56 5.86 6.78 10.52
C ALA A 56 6.48 6.40 11.88
N GLU A 57 7.24 7.32 12.49
CA GLU A 57 7.82 7.12 13.81
C GLU A 57 6.74 6.95 14.88
N MET A 58 5.73 7.81 14.90
CA MET A 58 4.62 7.76 15.86
C MET A 58 3.87 6.42 15.79
N HIS A 59 3.77 5.81 14.63
CA HIS A 59 3.05 4.55 14.43
C HIS A 59 3.93 3.31 14.45
N GLY A 60 5.21 3.44 14.82
CA GLY A 60 6.11 2.30 14.98
C GLY A 60 6.45 1.59 13.68
N VAL A 61 6.49 2.31 12.59
CA VAL A 61 6.88 1.76 11.27
C VAL A 61 8.36 1.37 11.29
N HIS A 62 8.65 0.15 10.85
CA HIS A 62 10.01 -0.36 10.77
C HIS A 62 10.69 0.02 9.44
N PRO A 63 12.05 -0.01 9.36
CA PRO A 63 12.78 0.22 8.12
C PRO A 63 12.33 -0.67 6.95
N GLY A 64 12.41 -0.14 5.72
CA GLY A 64 12.00 -0.84 4.50
C GLY A 64 10.58 -0.51 4.05
N TRP A 65 9.84 0.28 4.81
CA TRP A 65 8.57 0.87 4.43
C TRP A 65 8.74 2.39 4.30
N LEU A 66 8.50 2.93 3.10
CA LEU A 66 8.70 4.33 2.79
C LEU A 66 7.38 5.08 2.67
N PHE A 67 7.38 6.28 3.22
CA PHE A 67 6.27 7.23 3.12
C PHE A 67 6.65 8.34 2.15
N LEU A 68 5.83 8.53 1.12
CA LEU A 68 6.14 9.39 -0.01
C LEU A 68 5.10 10.48 -0.16
N THR A 69 5.55 11.64 -0.60
CA THR A 69 4.73 12.77 -1.01
C THR A 69 5.10 13.22 -2.42
N GLY A 70 4.25 14.01 -3.03
CA GLY A 70 4.48 14.52 -4.37
C GLY A 70 3.46 15.59 -4.74
N SER A 71 3.58 16.15 -5.95
CA SER A 71 2.58 17.07 -6.46
C SER A 71 1.23 16.39 -6.64
N ARG A 72 0.16 17.15 -6.52
CA ARG A 72 -1.21 16.66 -6.75
C ARG A 72 -1.34 15.93 -8.09
N SER A 73 -0.72 16.46 -9.15
CA SER A 73 -0.77 15.86 -10.48
C SER A 73 -0.09 14.49 -10.52
N ASN A 74 1.10 14.36 -9.94
CA ASN A 74 1.84 13.10 -9.91
C ASN A 74 1.14 12.04 -9.05
N VAL A 75 0.67 12.44 -7.88
CA VAL A 75 -0.09 11.53 -7.00
C VAL A 75 -1.38 11.06 -7.68
N ARG A 76 -2.08 11.97 -8.38
CA ARG A 76 -3.29 11.60 -9.14
C ARG A 76 -2.98 10.59 -10.23
N GLN A 77 -1.94 10.79 -11.04
CA GLN A 77 -1.54 9.84 -12.06
C GLN A 77 -1.24 8.47 -11.47
N LEU A 78 -0.48 8.43 -10.37
CA LEU A 78 -0.12 7.19 -9.70
C LEU A 78 -1.37 6.50 -9.10
N ARG A 79 -2.26 7.26 -8.49
CA ARG A 79 -3.51 6.77 -7.95
C ARG A 79 -4.36 6.07 -9.01
N TYR A 80 -4.54 6.69 -10.16
CA TYR A 80 -5.27 6.09 -11.29
C TYR A 80 -4.55 4.85 -11.84
N ALA A 81 -3.25 4.91 -12.03
CA ALA A 81 -2.47 3.78 -12.54
C ALA A 81 -2.53 2.56 -11.61
N LEU A 82 -2.61 2.77 -10.31
CA LEU A 82 -2.66 1.70 -9.30
C LEU A 82 -4.09 1.23 -8.96
N GLY A 83 -5.12 1.86 -9.54
CA GLY A 83 -6.51 1.47 -9.30
C GLY A 83 -7.15 2.08 -8.05
N PHE A 84 -6.55 3.11 -7.45
CA PHE A 84 -7.14 3.87 -6.34
C PHE A 84 -8.03 5.00 -6.86
N TYR A 85 -9.09 4.66 -7.55
CA TYR A 85 -10.07 5.62 -8.07
C TYR A 85 -11.48 5.05 -8.04
N ASP A 86 -12.46 5.93 -8.07
CA ASP A 86 -13.86 5.58 -8.22
C ASP A 86 -14.35 6.04 -9.61
N PRO A 87 -15.11 5.21 -10.34
CA PRO A 87 -15.70 5.61 -11.63
C PRO A 87 -16.66 6.81 -11.53
N ASP A 88 -17.30 6.99 -10.36
CA ASP A 88 -18.14 8.15 -10.11
C ASP A 88 -17.28 9.36 -9.70
N PRO A 89 -17.23 10.44 -10.51
CA PRO A 89 -16.42 11.61 -10.19
C PRO A 89 -16.83 12.31 -8.87
N ALA A 90 -18.07 12.17 -8.44
CA ALA A 90 -18.55 12.74 -7.18
C ALA A 90 -17.97 12.01 -5.97
N ILE A 91 -17.76 10.70 -6.09
CA ILE A 91 -17.12 9.86 -5.08
C ILE A 91 -15.59 9.99 -5.20
N ASP A 92 -15.06 9.97 -6.42
CA ASP A 92 -13.60 9.99 -6.67
C ASP A 92 -12.90 11.21 -6.10
N LYS A 93 -13.54 12.34 -6.01
CA LYS A 93 -12.96 13.56 -5.40
C LYS A 93 -12.98 13.58 -3.88
N VAL A 94 -13.61 12.60 -3.24
CA VAL A 94 -13.64 12.49 -1.77
C VAL A 94 -12.39 11.77 -1.30
N GLU A 95 -11.48 12.50 -0.67
CA GLU A 95 -10.12 12.05 -0.34
C GLU A 95 -10.08 10.74 0.47
N ASN A 96 -10.90 10.62 1.50
CA ASN A 96 -10.92 9.44 2.35
C ASN A 96 -11.48 8.17 1.68
N ARG A 97 -12.05 8.29 0.48
CA ARG A 97 -12.48 7.14 -0.32
C ARG A 97 -11.30 6.38 -0.97
N HIS A 98 -10.12 6.99 -1.01
CA HIS A 98 -8.92 6.40 -1.59
C HIS A 98 -8.00 5.76 -0.55
N THR A 99 -8.34 5.85 0.73
CA THR A 99 -7.66 5.17 1.83
C THR A 99 -8.35 3.82 2.13
N GLY A 100 -7.73 2.99 2.93
CA GLY A 100 -8.35 1.74 3.39
C GLY A 100 -8.07 0.50 2.55
N MET A 101 -7.39 0.65 1.41
CA MET A 101 -6.99 -0.47 0.56
C MET A 101 -5.47 -0.53 0.43
N VAL A 102 -4.94 -1.73 0.22
CA VAL A 102 -3.55 -1.96 -0.14
C VAL A 102 -3.47 -2.66 -1.50
N ARG A 103 -2.71 -2.07 -2.41
CA ARG A 103 -2.38 -2.66 -3.71
C ARG A 103 -1.14 -3.54 -3.53
N ILE A 104 -1.22 -4.78 -3.98
CA ILE A 104 -0.15 -5.76 -3.90
C ILE A 104 0.22 -6.17 -5.31
N GLY A 105 1.49 -6.07 -5.69
CA GLY A 105 1.88 -6.36 -7.05
C GLY A 105 3.27 -6.95 -7.18
N ASN A 106 3.43 -7.79 -8.20
CA ASN A 106 4.69 -8.24 -8.73
C ASN A 106 4.69 -8.06 -10.25
N ASP A 107 5.35 -7.02 -10.69
CA ASP A 107 5.39 -6.64 -12.10
C ASP A 107 6.09 -7.69 -12.96
N SER A 108 7.12 -8.34 -12.43
CA SER A 108 7.86 -9.41 -13.13
C SER A 108 6.95 -10.58 -13.55
N TYR A 109 5.86 -10.81 -12.81
CA TYR A 109 4.89 -11.85 -13.10
C TYR A 109 3.56 -11.31 -13.63
N ASN A 110 3.46 -9.98 -13.78
CA ASN A 110 2.22 -9.28 -14.11
C ASN A 110 1.04 -9.73 -13.22
N ARG A 111 1.29 -9.79 -11.92
CA ARG A 111 0.29 -10.18 -10.91
C ARG A 111 0.01 -9.00 -10.00
N TRP A 112 -1.26 -8.65 -9.92
CA TRP A 112 -1.72 -7.54 -9.11
C TRP A 112 -2.98 -7.95 -8.36
N ALA A 113 -3.05 -7.57 -7.10
CA ALA A 113 -4.20 -7.77 -6.23
C ALA A 113 -4.51 -6.48 -5.45
N MET A 114 -5.72 -6.41 -4.92
CA MET A 114 -6.14 -5.35 -4.03
C MET A 114 -6.76 -6.01 -2.80
N ALA A 115 -6.39 -5.58 -1.62
CA ALA A 115 -6.92 -6.11 -0.37
C ALA A 115 -7.35 -4.96 0.56
N PRO A 116 -8.38 -5.15 1.40
CA PRO A 116 -8.65 -4.20 2.47
C PRO A 116 -7.45 -4.13 3.44
N ALA A 117 -7.01 -2.92 3.73
CA ALA A 117 -5.86 -2.71 4.62
C ALA A 117 -6.17 -3.07 6.09
N LEU A 118 -7.45 -3.21 6.44
CA LEU A 118 -7.92 -3.68 7.74
C LEU A 118 -8.28 -5.18 7.76
N ALA A 119 -8.03 -5.91 6.67
CA ALA A 119 -8.13 -7.37 6.68
C ALA A 119 -7.14 -7.95 7.70
N ALA A 120 -7.40 -9.16 8.17
CA ALA A 120 -6.49 -9.82 9.10
C ALA A 120 -5.06 -9.85 8.54
N PRO A 121 -4.03 -9.53 9.33
CA PRO A 121 -2.65 -9.49 8.85
C PRO A 121 -2.23 -10.76 8.10
N GLU A 122 -2.69 -11.93 8.54
CA GLU A 122 -2.44 -13.22 7.88
C GLU A 122 -2.99 -13.28 6.46
N GLN A 123 -4.15 -12.70 6.23
CA GLN A 123 -4.76 -12.66 4.89
C GLN A 123 -3.98 -11.76 3.94
N ILE A 124 -3.51 -10.61 4.43
CA ILE A 124 -2.68 -9.71 3.64
C ILE A 124 -1.33 -10.38 3.32
N VAL A 125 -0.69 -10.98 4.31
CA VAL A 125 0.57 -11.75 4.12
C VAL A 125 0.36 -12.87 3.10
N SER A 126 -0.73 -13.62 3.21
CA SER A 126 -1.07 -14.69 2.25
C SER A 126 -1.22 -14.13 0.83
N SER A 127 -1.85 -12.98 0.68
CA SER A 127 -2.00 -12.31 -0.63
C SER A 127 -0.64 -11.89 -1.20
N VAL A 128 0.25 -11.35 -0.36
CA VAL A 128 1.62 -10.98 -0.77
C VAL A 128 2.39 -12.19 -1.25
N LEU A 129 2.37 -13.27 -0.50
CA LEU A 129 3.08 -14.51 -0.85
C LEU A 129 2.48 -15.17 -2.10
N HIS A 130 1.17 -15.06 -2.31
CA HIS A 130 0.51 -15.55 -3.52
C HIS A 130 0.95 -14.78 -4.76
N VAL A 131 1.01 -13.46 -4.67
CA VAL A 131 1.45 -12.59 -5.77
C VAL A 131 2.93 -12.80 -6.10
N ASP A 132 3.75 -13.07 -5.09
CA ASP A 132 5.20 -13.30 -5.24
C ASP A 132 5.55 -14.73 -5.65
N ARG A 133 4.63 -15.68 -5.54
CA ARG A 133 4.89 -17.09 -5.82
C ARG A 133 5.39 -17.29 -7.25
N LYS A 134 6.52 -17.98 -7.41
CA LYS A 134 7.02 -18.40 -8.73
C LYS A 134 5.95 -19.22 -9.46
N SER A 135 5.74 -18.93 -10.74
CA SER A 135 4.83 -19.74 -11.56
C SER A 135 5.33 -21.17 -11.60
N LEU A 136 4.48 -22.12 -11.25
CA LEU A 136 4.77 -23.52 -11.54
C LEU A 136 4.88 -23.69 -13.06
N PRO A 137 5.80 -24.52 -13.58
CA PRO A 137 5.81 -24.87 -14.98
C PRO A 137 4.40 -25.33 -15.38
N ARG A 138 3.89 -24.83 -16.51
CA ARG A 138 2.62 -25.35 -17.05
C ARG A 138 2.83 -26.85 -17.26
N LEU A 139 2.04 -27.66 -16.58
CA LEU A 139 1.92 -29.08 -16.92
C LEU A 139 1.59 -29.11 -18.41
N LYS A 140 2.50 -29.65 -19.22
CA LYS A 140 2.17 -29.93 -20.61
C LYS A 140 0.98 -30.89 -20.56
N THR A 141 -0.18 -30.41 -21.00
CA THR A 141 -1.32 -31.27 -21.27
C THR A 141 -0.87 -32.32 -22.28
N VAL A 142 -0.83 -33.51 -21.85
CA VAL A 142 -0.55 -34.68 -22.70
C VAL A 142 -1.71 -34.84 -23.66
#